data_85e8ac9bcb01db994b34d0de517b86a7
#
_entry.id   85e8ac9bcb01db994b34d0de517b86a7
#
_cell.length_a   1.000
_cell.length_b   1.000
_cell.length_c   1.000
_cell.angle_alpha   90.00
_cell.angle_beta   90.00
_cell.angle_gamma   90.00
#
_symmetry.space_group_name_H-M   'P 1'
#
loop_
_entity.id
_entity.type
_entity.pdbx_description
1 polymer ?
#
loop_
_entity_poly.entity_id
_entity_poly.type
_entity_poly.pdbx_seq_one_letter_code
_entity_poly.pdbx_strand_id
1 'polypeptide(L)'
;MDTKVTLKENLSELQELAKERTVKTQNIEYDLETLVKKIQKGIIKLNPDYQRNHRWDNQESSKLIESLILNIPIPTIYLSQDVDVDEEVEDGVSRYSVIDGQQRLTAIYGFMKNTYALEGLEVLHPLNEAYYKDLPPFLVRRLEERTIKCLRIDSTVDPQVKY
;
A
#
# COMPACT_ATOMS: atom_id res chain seq x y z
N MET A 1 -8.38 42.65 -20.82
CA MET A 1 -9.54 41.97 -20.27
C MET A 1 -9.27 41.59 -18.82
N ASP A 2 -10.16 41.92 -17.95
CA ASP A 2 -9.98 41.60 -16.53
C ASP A 2 -10.08 40.09 -16.31
N THR A 3 -9.07 39.50 -15.67
CA THR A 3 -9.02 38.07 -15.37
C THR A 3 -10.23 37.64 -14.53
N LYS A 4 -10.69 38.47 -13.61
CA LYS A 4 -11.86 38.19 -12.76
C LYS A 4 -13.14 38.04 -13.56
N VAL A 5 -13.34 38.86 -14.58
CA VAL A 5 -14.52 38.76 -15.44
C VAL A 5 -14.48 37.47 -16.25
N THR A 6 -13.29 37.11 -16.76
CA THR A 6 -13.11 35.87 -17.52
C THR A 6 -13.38 34.64 -16.67
N LEU A 7 -12.91 34.62 -15.42
CA LEU A 7 -13.15 33.51 -14.50
C LEU A 7 -14.64 33.36 -14.17
N LYS A 8 -15.37 34.47 -14.00
CA LYS A 8 -16.80 34.41 -13.74
C LYS A 8 -17.57 33.86 -14.94
N GLU A 9 -17.20 34.28 -16.15
CA GLU A 9 -17.83 33.81 -17.38
C GLU A 9 -17.64 32.32 -17.58
N ASN A 10 -16.50 31.76 -17.09
CA ASN A 10 -16.15 30.36 -17.27
C ASN A 10 -16.44 29.53 -16.02
N LEU A 11 -17.19 30.04 -15.06
CA LEU A 11 -17.44 29.36 -13.80
C LEU A 11 -18.10 27.99 -13.98
N SER A 12 -19.13 27.92 -14.85
CA SER A 12 -19.82 26.65 -15.14
C SER A 12 -18.87 25.62 -15.72
N GLU A 13 -18.02 26.05 -16.65
CA GLU A 13 -17.04 25.17 -17.27
C GLU A 13 -16.02 24.69 -16.25
N LEU A 14 -15.52 25.58 -15.39
CA LEU A 14 -14.60 25.22 -14.32
C LEU A 14 -15.21 24.24 -13.33
N GLN A 15 -16.48 24.43 -13.00
CA GLN A 15 -17.20 23.52 -12.10
C GLN A 15 -17.32 22.13 -12.71
N GLU A 16 -17.65 22.04 -14.01
CA GLU A 16 -17.74 20.76 -14.71
C GLU A 16 -16.39 20.08 -14.79
N LEU A 17 -15.33 20.81 -15.16
CA LEU A 17 -13.98 20.25 -15.22
C LEU A 17 -13.49 19.76 -13.86
N ALA A 18 -13.73 20.52 -12.82
CA ALA A 18 -13.35 20.12 -11.47
C ALA A 18 -14.09 18.86 -11.03
N LYS A 19 -15.38 18.75 -11.34
CA LYS A 19 -16.19 17.59 -11.03
C LYS A 19 -15.70 16.34 -11.75
N GLU A 20 -15.39 16.46 -13.03
CA GLU A 20 -14.92 15.36 -13.86
C GLU A 20 -13.52 14.88 -13.45
N ARG A 21 -12.69 15.78 -12.94
CA ARG A 21 -11.30 15.51 -12.58
C ARG A 21 -11.06 15.25 -11.10
N THR A 22 -12.13 15.29 -10.29
CA THR A 22 -12.02 15.00 -8.87
C THR A 22 -11.78 13.53 -8.65
N VAL A 23 -10.70 13.20 -7.96
CA VAL A 23 -10.34 11.83 -7.63
C VAL A 23 -11.21 11.35 -6.48
N LYS A 24 -11.85 10.20 -6.66
CA LYS A 24 -12.62 9.56 -5.60
C LYS A 24 -11.68 8.64 -4.83
N THR A 25 -11.63 8.83 -3.53
CA THR A 25 -10.76 8.05 -2.66
C THR A 25 -11.54 7.43 -1.52
N GLN A 26 -11.01 6.36 -0.97
CA GLN A 26 -11.55 5.71 0.21
C GLN A 26 -10.41 5.29 1.12
N ASN A 27 -10.51 5.64 2.40
CA ASN A 27 -9.56 5.20 3.41
C ASN A 27 -9.91 3.77 3.83
N ILE A 28 -8.91 2.90 3.84
CA ILE A 28 -9.06 1.52 4.26
C ILE A 28 -7.92 1.20 5.22
N GLU A 29 -8.24 0.54 6.33
CA GLU A 29 -7.23 0.02 7.23
C GLU A 29 -7.19 -1.50 7.12
N TYR A 30 -6.01 -2.05 6.94
CA TYR A 30 -5.79 -3.49 6.92
C TYR A 30 -4.88 -3.87 8.07
N ASP A 31 -5.21 -4.95 8.79
CA ASP A 31 -4.21 -5.59 9.61
C ASP A 31 -3.23 -6.34 8.71
N LEU A 32 -2.02 -6.59 9.20
CA LEU A 32 -0.98 -7.17 8.36
C LEU A 32 -1.29 -8.61 7.94
N GLU A 33 -1.99 -9.35 8.78
CA GLU A 33 -2.40 -10.71 8.42
C GLU A 33 -3.32 -10.70 7.21
N THR A 34 -4.33 -9.83 7.21
CA THR A 34 -5.26 -9.67 6.08
C THR A 34 -4.53 -9.19 4.83
N LEU A 35 -3.64 -8.22 5.01
CA LEU A 35 -2.87 -7.65 3.90
C LEU A 35 -2.02 -8.70 3.20
N VAL A 36 -1.32 -9.52 3.96
CA VAL A 36 -0.47 -10.59 3.42
C VAL A 36 -1.33 -11.61 2.66
N LYS A 37 -2.50 -11.97 3.19
CA LYS A 37 -3.43 -12.86 2.51
C LYS A 37 -3.91 -12.29 1.18
N LYS A 38 -4.19 -10.99 1.13
CA LYS A 38 -4.64 -10.32 -0.10
C LYS A 38 -3.53 -10.27 -1.15
N ILE A 39 -2.30 -10.08 -0.74
CA ILE A 39 -1.15 -10.15 -1.65
C ILE A 39 -0.97 -11.56 -2.16
N GLN A 40 -1.05 -12.55 -1.29
CA GLN A 40 -0.90 -13.95 -1.66
C GLN A 40 -1.94 -14.41 -2.68
N LYS A 41 -3.19 -13.96 -2.52
CA LYS A 41 -4.29 -14.29 -3.42
C LYS A 41 -4.28 -13.48 -4.72
N GLY A 42 -3.37 -12.51 -4.86
CA GLY A 42 -3.32 -11.64 -6.02
C GLY A 42 -4.38 -10.57 -6.04
N ILE A 43 -5.08 -10.35 -4.94
CA ILE A 43 -6.06 -9.25 -4.82
C ILE A 43 -5.32 -7.91 -4.81
N ILE A 44 -4.19 -7.84 -4.10
CA ILE A 44 -3.27 -6.70 -4.18
C ILE A 44 -2.08 -7.17 -5.01
N LYS A 45 -1.87 -6.53 -6.14
CA LYS A 45 -0.81 -6.90 -7.08
C LYS A 45 0.45 -6.09 -6.83
N LEU A 46 1.56 -6.79 -6.60
CA LEU A 46 2.87 -6.19 -6.56
C LEU A 46 3.47 -6.21 -7.96
N ASN A 47 4.15 -5.14 -8.34
CA ASN A 47 4.76 -5.02 -9.66
C ASN A 47 6.17 -5.64 -9.64
N PRO A 48 6.41 -6.77 -10.34
CA PRO A 48 7.74 -7.40 -10.32
C PRO A 48 8.85 -6.54 -10.94
N ASP A 49 8.51 -5.76 -11.96
CA ASP A 49 9.50 -4.91 -12.63
C ASP A 49 9.94 -3.76 -11.72
N TYR A 50 8.99 -3.16 -11.03
CA TYR A 50 9.31 -2.14 -10.04
C TYR A 50 10.22 -2.72 -8.95
N GLN A 51 9.88 -3.89 -8.45
CA GLN A 51 10.64 -4.55 -7.39
C GLN A 51 12.08 -4.84 -7.81
N ARG A 52 12.31 -5.29 -9.06
CA ARG A 52 13.66 -5.53 -9.56
C ARG A 52 14.53 -4.30 -9.57
N ASN A 53 13.94 -3.15 -9.87
CA ASN A 53 14.67 -1.89 -10.03
C ASN A 53 14.81 -1.09 -8.74
N HIS A 54 13.94 -1.33 -7.76
CA HIS A 54 13.84 -0.51 -6.54
C HIS A 54 13.85 -1.34 -5.26
N ARG A 55 14.41 -2.52 -5.33
CA ARG A 55 14.40 -3.46 -4.20
C ARG A 55 15.19 -2.92 -3.01
N TRP A 56 14.55 -2.92 -1.84
CA TRP A 56 15.22 -2.65 -0.58
C TRP A 56 16.14 -3.81 -0.21
N ASP A 57 17.24 -3.50 0.49
CA ASP A 57 18.05 -4.53 1.11
C ASP A 57 17.36 -5.05 2.40
N ASN A 58 17.95 -6.08 3.00
CA ASN A 58 17.35 -6.68 4.19
C ASN A 58 17.36 -5.76 5.39
N GLN A 59 18.35 -4.86 5.49
CA GLN A 59 18.41 -3.90 6.61
C GLN A 59 17.27 -2.89 6.53
N GLU A 60 17.01 -2.36 5.35
CA GLU A 60 15.91 -1.42 5.15
C GLU A 60 14.56 -2.09 5.44
N SER A 61 14.38 -3.31 4.93
CA SER A 61 13.17 -4.09 5.19
C SER A 61 13.01 -4.41 6.66
N SER A 62 14.09 -4.78 7.34
CA SER A 62 14.08 -5.09 8.77
C SER A 62 13.71 -3.89 9.62
N LYS A 63 14.18 -2.70 9.28
CA LYS A 63 13.83 -1.47 9.98
C LYS A 63 12.34 -1.18 9.90
N LEU A 64 11.73 -1.45 8.75
CA LEU A 64 10.29 -1.31 8.61
C LEU A 64 9.56 -2.28 9.55
N ILE A 65 9.97 -3.53 9.60
CA ILE A 65 9.35 -4.53 10.48
C ILE A 65 9.49 -4.11 11.94
N GLU A 66 10.66 -3.62 12.33
CA GLU A 66 10.86 -3.09 13.68
C GLU A 66 9.88 -1.95 13.99
N SER A 67 9.73 -1.01 13.06
CA SER A 67 8.80 0.11 13.21
C SER A 67 7.36 -0.38 13.39
N LEU A 68 6.97 -1.39 12.64
CA LEU A 68 5.63 -1.96 12.74
C LEU A 68 5.41 -2.63 14.10
N ILE A 69 6.39 -3.38 14.59
CA ILE A 69 6.32 -4.03 15.90
C ILE A 69 6.24 -2.98 17.02
N LEU A 70 7.01 -1.90 16.90
CA LEU A 70 7.04 -0.81 17.88
C LEU A 70 5.85 0.13 17.76
N ASN A 71 4.95 -0.12 16.83
CA ASN A 71 3.77 0.71 16.57
C ASN A 71 4.11 2.15 16.14
N ILE A 72 5.23 2.31 15.46
CA ILE A 72 5.63 3.60 14.90
C ILE A 72 4.80 3.83 13.62
N PRO A 73 4.22 5.03 13.44
CA PRO A 73 3.46 5.32 12.22
C PRO A 73 4.32 5.20 10.97
N ILE A 74 3.74 4.63 9.91
CA ILE A 74 4.38 4.55 8.60
C ILE A 74 3.53 5.32 7.60
N PRO A 75 4.13 5.77 6.47
CA PRO A 75 3.37 6.49 5.46
C PRO A 75 2.24 5.64 4.88
N THR A 76 1.15 6.30 4.48
CA THR A 76 -0.01 5.65 3.87
C THR A 76 0.38 4.92 2.58
N ILE A 77 -0.19 3.75 2.38
CA ILE A 77 -0.05 2.98 1.14
C ILE A 77 -1.14 3.43 0.17
N TYR A 78 -0.80 3.65 -1.08
CA TYR A 78 -1.75 4.10 -2.10
C TYR A 78 -2.03 2.98 -3.08
N LEU A 79 -3.32 2.65 -3.23
CA LEU A 79 -3.79 1.58 -4.09
C LEU A 79 -4.72 2.13 -5.16
N SER A 80 -4.67 1.56 -6.36
CA SER A 80 -5.61 1.86 -7.43
C SER A 80 -6.48 0.63 -7.67
N GLN A 81 -7.78 0.82 -7.75
CA GLN A 81 -8.69 -0.27 -8.12
C GLN A 81 -8.57 -0.50 -9.62
N ASP A 82 -8.33 -1.74 -10.02
CA ASP A 82 -8.20 -2.11 -11.42
C ASP A 82 -9.58 -2.22 -12.08
N VAL A 83 -9.69 -1.66 -13.31
CA VAL A 83 -10.95 -1.65 -14.06
C VAL A 83 -11.17 -2.95 -14.81
N ASP A 84 -10.11 -3.58 -15.26
CA ASP A 84 -10.15 -4.67 -16.24
C ASP A 84 -10.20 -6.06 -15.63
N VAL A 85 -10.70 -6.20 -14.43
CA VAL A 85 -10.64 -7.46 -13.70
C VAL A 85 -11.97 -8.18 -13.66
N ASP A 86 -13.02 -7.52 -14.07
CA ASP A 86 -14.39 -8.00 -13.90
C ASP A 86 -14.63 -9.35 -14.56
N GLU A 87 -14.03 -9.55 -15.72
CA GLU A 87 -14.22 -10.76 -16.50
C GLU A 87 -13.51 -11.98 -15.92
N GLU A 88 -12.49 -11.73 -15.10
CA GLU A 88 -11.66 -12.79 -14.55
C GLU A 88 -11.90 -13.04 -13.07
N VAL A 89 -12.75 -12.25 -12.44
CA VAL A 89 -13.02 -12.36 -11.01
C VAL A 89 -14.18 -13.34 -10.79
N GLU A 90 -13.85 -14.58 -10.56
CA GLU A 90 -14.83 -15.62 -10.28
C GLU A 90 -15.51 -15.45 -8.92
N ASP A 91 -14.81 -14.83 -7.98
CA ASP A 91 -15.29 -14.62 -6.62
C ASP A 91 -15.93 -13.25 -6.38
N GLY A 92 -15.97 -12.39 -7.39
CA GLY A 92 -16.54 -11.06 -7.28
C GLY A 92 -15.70 -10.07 -6.47
N VAL A 93 -14.45 -10.39 -6.18
CA VAL A 93 -13.58 -9.54 -5.37
C VAL A 93 -12.80 -8.55 -6.24
N SER A 94 -12.85 -7.27 -5.86
CA SER A 94 -12.08 -6.22 -6.54
C SER A 94 -10.58 -6.43 -6.34
N ARG A 95 -9.80 -6.12 -7.37
CA ARG A 95 -8.36 -6.22 -7.35
C ARG A 95 -7.72 -4.84 -7.38
N TYR A 96 -6.53 -4.74 -6.78
CA TYR A 96 -5.84 -3.47 -6.62
C TYR A 96 -4.41 -3.56 -7.12
N SER A 97 -3.92 -2.46 -7.69
CA SER A 97 -2.50 -2.28 -8.02
C SER A 97 -1.91 -1.26 -7.06
N VAL A 98 -0.63 -1.42 -6.73
CA VAL A 98 0.04 -0.50 -5.81
C VAL A 98 0.54 0.72 -6.59
N ILE A 99 0.09 1.91 -6.18
CA ILE A 99 0.59 3.17 -6.72
C ILE A 99 1.83 3.62 -5.96
N ASP A 100 1.79 3.55 -4.63
CA ASP A 100 2.89 3.92 -3.75
C ASP A 100 2.91 3.03 -2.52
N GLY A 101 4.10 2.58 -2.15
CA GLY A 101 4.28 1.69 -0.99
C GLY A 101 4.68 0.27 -1.37
N GLN A 102 5.09 0.03 -2.61
CA GLN A 102 5.48 -1.28 -3.12
C GLN A 102 6.57 -1.93 -2.28
N GLN A 103 7.62 -1.20 -1.94
CA GLN A 103 8.74 -1.74 -1.18
C GLN A 103 8.33 -2.12 0.24
N ARG A 104 7.46 -1.31 0.85
CA ARG A 104 6.94 -1.61 2.19
C ARG A 104 6.09 -2.88 2.19
N LEU A 105 5.20 -3.01 1.21
CA LEU A 105 4.38 -4.21 1.08
C LEU A 105 5.23 -5.44 0.79
N THR A 106 6.24 -5.32 -0.05
CA THR A 106 7.16 -6.40 -0.35
C THR A 106 7.92 -6.84 0.89
N ALA A 107 8.39 -5.87 1.71
CA ALA A 107 9.09 -6.17 2.95
C ALA A 107 8.20 -6.89 3.95
N ILE A 108 6.97 -6.44 4.10
CA ILE A 108 5.99 -7.08 5.01
C ILE A 108 5.69 -8.50 4.55
N TYR A 109 5.34 -8.65 3.27
CA TYR A 109 4.99 -9.94 2.70
C TYR A 109 6.16 -10.93 2.81
N GLY A 110 7.35 -10.49 2.44
CA GLY A 110 8.54 -11.33 2.49
C GLY A 110 8.86 -11.80 3.90
N PHE A 111 8.81 -10.92 4.88
CA PHE A 111 9.10 -11.31 6.25
C PHE A 111 8.06 -12.30 6.78
N MET A 112 6.79 -12.00 6.60
CA MET A 112 5.72 -12.87 7.11
C MET A 112 5.61 -14.19 6.36
N LYS A 113 6.28 -14.32 5.22
CA LYS A 113 6.44 -15.58 4.48
C LYS A 113 7.79 -16.26 4.75
N ASN A 114 8.54 -15.79 5.73
CA ASN A 114 9.82 -16.35 6.13
C ASN A 114 10.88 -16.33 5.03
N THR A 115 10.90 -15.30 4.18
CA THR A 115 11.88 -15.20 3.09
C THR A 115 13.19 -14.56 3.51
N TYR A 116 13.21 -13.83 4.61
CA TYR A 116 14.45 -13.24 5.14
C TYR A 116 14.38 -13.12 6.66
N ALA A 117 15.55 -13.07 7.28
CA ALA A 117 15.71 -12.84 8.71
C ALA A 117 15.95 -11.36 8.98
N LEU A 118 15.54 -10.89 10.15
CA LEU A 118 15.79 -9.51 10.57
C LEU A 118 17.28 -9.28 10.78
N GLU A 119 17.74 -8.09 10.40
CA GLU A 119 19.13 -7.70 10.61
C GLU A 119 19.25 -6.18 10.81
N GLY A 120 20.28 -5.76 11.51
CA GLY A 120 20.57 -4.35 11.72
C GLY A 120 19.59 -3.63 12.63
N LEU A 121 18.81 -4.34 13.45
CA LEU A 121 17.89 -3.73 14.39
C LEU A 121 18.66 -3.10 15.55
N GLU A 122 18.32 -1.85 15.88
CA GLU A 122 18.97 -1.12 16.97
C GLU A 122 18.20 -1.22 18.28
N VAL A 123 16.87 -1.11 18.22
CA VAL A 123 16.02 -1.17 19.41
C VAL A 123 15.71 -2.61 19.77
N LEU A 124 15.17 -3.37 18.84
CA LEU A 124 14.81 -4.77 19.04
C LEU A 124 15.97 -5.68 18.64
N HIS A 125 17.19 -5.33 19.03
CA HIS A 125 18.39 -6.07 18.62
C HIS A 125 18.38 -7.56 18.97
N PRO A 126 17.69 -8.04 20.03
CA PRO A 126 17.58 -9.49 20.25
C PRO A 126 16.88 -10.26 19.12
N LEU A 127 16.13 -9.55 18.26
CA LEU A 127 15.45 -10.18 17.12
C LEU A 127 16.33 -10.27 15.88
N ASN A 128 17.55 -9.73 15.92
CA ASN A 128 18.46 -9.89 14.78
C ASN A 128 18.70 -11.38 14.52
N GLU A 129 18.69 -11.75 13.25
CA GLU A 129 18.80 -13.11 12.73
C GLU A 129 17.53 -13.97 12.89
N ALA A 130 16.44 -13.40 13.42
CA ALA A 130 15.16 -14.10 13.54
C ALA A 130 14.33 -14.01 12.28
N TYR A 131 13.76 -15.14 11.88
CA TYR A 131 12.69 -15.19 10.88
C TYR A 131 11.35 -15.00 11.60
N TYR A 132 10.31 -14.75 10.82
CA TYR A 132 8.95 -14.61 11.36
C TYR A 132 8.55 -15.82 12.19
N LYS A 133 8.89 -17.03 11.73
CA LYS A 133 8.61 -18.28 12.45
C LYS A 133 9.30 -18.38 13.80
N ASP A 134 10.37 -17.62 14.01
CA ASP A 134 11.15 -17.65 15.24
C ASP A 134 10.64 -16.67 16.30
N LEU A 135 9.70 -15.79 15.94
CA LEU A 135 9.19 -14.78 16.86
C LEU A 135 8.36 -15.43 17.97
N PRO A 136 8.47 -14.94 19.21
CA PRO A 136 7.60 -15.41 20.29
C PRO A 136 6.13 -15.06 19.99
N PRO A 137 5.18 -15.84 20.51
CA PRO A 137 3.75 -15.65 20.17
C PRO A 137 3.21 -14.24 20.37
N PHE A 138 3.67 -13.53 21.41
CA PHE A 138 3.15 -12.18 21.64
C PHE A 138 3.58 -11.19 20.54
N LEU A 139 4.78 -11.38 19.95
CA LEU A 139 5.24 -10.54 18.85
C LEU A 139 4.57 -10.92 17.54
N VAL A 140 4.30 -12.21 17.33
CA VAL A 140 3.53 -12.66 16.17
C VAL A 140 2.17 -12.00 16.16
N ARG A 141 1.46 -12.05 17.29
CA ARG A 141 0.13 -11.40 17.39
C ARG A 141 0.22 -9.90 17.21
N ARG A 142 1.21 -9.27 17.81
CA ARG A 142 1.40 -7.83 17.71
C ARG A 142 1.63 -7.39 16.27
N LEU A 143 2.41 -8.17 15.52
CA LEU A 143 2.67 -7.90 14.12
C LEU A 143 1.44 -8.19 13.25
N GLU A 144 0.78 -9.34 13.47
CA GLU A 144 -0.40 -9.70 12.68
C GLU A 144 -1.56 -8.71 12.86
N GLU A 145 -1.74 -8.22 14.07
CA GLU A 145 -2.84 -7.30 14.39
C GLU A 145 -2.50 -5.84 14.10
N ARG A 146 -1.24 -5.51 13.78
CA ARG A 146 -0.86 -4.16 13.40
C ARG A 146 -1.64 -3.73 12.17
N THR A 147 -2.31 -2.58 12.27
CA THR A 147 -3.04 -2.01 11.13
C THR A 147 -2.19 -0.98 10.41
N ILE A 148 -2.35 -0.90 9.11
CA ILE A 148 -1.76 0.14 8.28
C ILE A 148 -2.85 0.82 7.47
N LYS A 149 -2.63 2.10 7.18
CA LYS A 149 -3.58 2.90 6.43
C LYS A 149 -3.28 2.78 4.94
N CYS A 150 -4.33 2.51 4.17
CA CYS A 150 -4.28 2.49 2.72
C CYS A 150 -5.30 3.49 2.18
N LEU A 151 -4.95 4.17 1.11
CA LEU A 151 -5.85 5.03 0.39
C LEU A 151 -6.13 4.40 -0.96
N ARG A 152 -7.39 4.04 -1.19
CA ARG A 152 -7.81 3.50 -2.48
C ARG A 152 -8.26 4.63 -3.39
N ILE A 153 -7.72 4.66 -4.60
CA ILE A 153 -8.12 5.60 -5.64
C ILE A 153 -9.01 4.83 -6.62
N ASP A 154 -10.19 5.39 -6.89
CA ASP A 154 -11.17 4.75 -7.76
C ASP A 154 -10.68 4.78 -9.21
N SER A 155 -10.66 3.60 -9.84
CA SER A 155 -10.21 3.43 -11.22
C SER A 155 -11.18 3.98 -12.26
N THR A 156 -12.39 4.39 -11.87
CA THR A 156 -13.32 5.05 -12.77
C THR A 156 -12.91 6.48 -13.07
N VAL A 157 -11.95 7.01 -12.34
CA VAL A 157 -11.39 8.33 -12.56
C VAL A 157 -10.44 8.27 -13.75
N ASP A 158 -10.31 9.42 -14.46
CA ASP A 158 -9.39 9.56 -15.60
C ASP A 158 -8.00 9.02 -15.24
N PRO A 159 -7.44 8.09 -16.04
CA PRO A 159 -6.12 7.52 -15.77
C PRO A 159 -5.00 8.54 -15.61
N GLN A 160 -5.13 9.73 -16.19
CA GLN A 160 -4.14 10.78 -16.05
C GLN A 160 -4.03 11.31 -14.63
N VAL A 161 -5.00 11.04 -13.77
CA VAL A 161 -5.05 11.52 -12.39
C VAL A 161 -4.44 10.52 -11.41
N LYS A 162 -4.05 9.33 -11.87
CA LYS A 162 -3.52 8.26 -11.02
C LYS A 162 -2.08 8.46 -10.50
N TYR A 163 -1.50 9.56 -10.76
CA TYR A 163 -0.11 9.77 -10.34
C TYR A 163 0.00 10.49 -9.04
#